data_6259b3e654d0c1e3cd9af1bb47bbc74c
#
_entry.id   6259b3e654d0c1e3cd9af1bb47bbc74c
#
_cell.length_a   1.000
_cell.length_b   1.000
_cell.length_c   1.000
_cell.angle_alpha   90.00
_cell.angle_beta   90.00
_cell.angle_gamma   90.00
#
_symmetry.space_group_name_H-M   'P 1'
#
loop_
_entity.id
_entity.type
_entity.pdbx_description
1 polymer ?
#
loop_
_entity_poly.entity_id
_entity_poly.type
_entity_poly.pdbx_seq_one_letter_code
_entity_poly.pdbx_strand_id
1 'polypeptide(L)'
;EAVDKAAERVATKLTGSDRVRAAIGGVENEGRHVRFANMPELRRFDELRQELTLSSLAAPETQTFQMMLQLALARHGKLLDATLDLGRFQSDAARDIARLGLANYFAGAAVMPYSQFLQAAHDTRHDLELIARRFGASIEQVAHRLSTLQRPGAKGIPFFFVRVDQAGTITKRHSATRLQFA
;
A
#
# COMPACT_ATOMS: atom_id res chain seq x y z
N GLU A 1 6.55 -5.49 11.66
CA GLU A 1 6.50 -4.39 12.65
C GLU A 1 7.40 -3.20 12.24
N ALA A 2 8.69 -3.42 11.87
CA ALA A 2 9.59 -2.33 11.47
C ALA A 2 9.06 -1.53 10.27
N VAL A 3 8.53 -2.22 9.26
CA VAL A 3 7.91 -1.60 8.07
C VAL A 3 6.66 -0.80 8.46
N ASP A 4 5.81 -1.32 9.36
CA ASP A 4 4.64 -0.56 9.87
C ASP A 4 5.07 0.73 10.57
N LYS A 5 6.06 0.65 11.49
CA LYS A 5 6.54 1.84 12.21
C LYS A 5 7.13 2.90 11.27
N ALA A 6 7.82 2.47 10.21
CA ALA A 6 8.33 3.38 9.20
C ALA A 6 7.20 4.04 8.39
N ALA A 7 6.19 3.27 8.01
CA ALA A 7 5.01 3.75 7.29
C ALA A 7 4.15 4.70 8.16
N GLU A 8 3.97 4.38 9.44
CA GLU A 8 3.25 5.24 10.40
C GLU A 8 3.90 6.62 10.55
N ARG A 9 5.25 6.70 10.52
CA ARG A 9 5.96 8.00 10.50
C ARG A 9 5.70 8.81 9.23
N VAL A 10 5.54 8.14 8.09
CA VAL A 10 5.17 8.82 6.83
C VAL A 10 3.71 9.26 6.88
N ALA A 11 2.83 8.44 7.44
CA ALA A 11 1.41 8.75 7.58
C ALA A 11 1.13 10.06 8.33
N THR A 12 1.98 10.43 9.30
CA THR A 12 1.83 11.71 10.02
C THR A 12 1.95 12.93 9.11
N LYS A 13 2.56 12.78 7.94
CA LYS A 13 2.71 13.83 6.93
C LYS A 13 1.59 13.83 5.89
N LEU A 14 0.80 12.75 5.82
CA LEU A 14 -0.37 12.63 4.94
C LEU A 14 -1.63 13.19 5.62
N THR A 15 -1.51 14.38 6.20
CA THR A 15 -2.60 15.05 6.91
C THR A 15 -3.30 16.06 6.01
N GLY A 16 -4.56 16.37 6.32
CA GLY A 16 -5.37 17.35 5.58
C GLY A 16 -6.36 16.70 4.61
N SER A 17 -7.17 17.54 3.99
CA SER A 17 -8.22 17.12 3.05
C SER A 17 -7.67 16.72 1.67
N ASP A 18 -6.50 17.22 1.28
CA ASP A 18 -5.84 16.91 0.01
C ASP A 18 -4.64 15.99 0.21
N ARG A 19 -4.93 14.69 0.28
CA ARG A 19 -3.89 13.66 0.45
C ARG A 19 -2.98 13.53 -0.76
N VAL A 20 -3.48 13.78 -1.97
CA VAL A 20 -2.66 13.75 -3.19
C VAL A 20 -1.57 14.82 -3.09
N ARG A 21 -1.94 16.04 -2.72
CA ARG A 21 -0.99 17.14 -2.55
C ARG A 21 0.04 16.87 -1.45
N ALA A 22 -0.39 16.32 -0.32
CA ALA A 22 0.51 15.93 0.76
C ALA A 22 1.49 14.83 0.31
N ALA A 23 1.02 13.87 -0.48
CA ALA A 23 1.84 12.80 -1.03
C ALA A 23 2.86 13.32 -2.06
N ILE A 24 2.46 14.27 -2.93
CA ILE A 24 3.38 14.97 -3.85
C ILE A 24 4.52 15.59 -3.06
N GLY A 25 4.21 16.41 -2.05
CA GLY A 25 5.23 17.04 -1.20
C GLY A 25 6.15 16.02 -0.53
N GLY A 26 5.62 14.86 -0.13
CA GLY A 26 6.42 13.77 0.42
C GLY A 26 7.44 13.19 -0.56
N VAL A 27 7.07 13.06 -1.83
CA VAL A 27 7.95 12.56 -2.90
C VAL A 27 8.96 13.65 -3.32
N GLU A 28 8.52 14.89 -3.45
CA GLU A 28 9.37 16.02 -3.86
C GLU A 28 10.42 16.36 -2.80
N ASN A 29 10.12 16.21 -1.52
CA ASN A 29 11.09 16.38 -0.43
C ASN A 29 12.24 15.34 -0.46
N GLU A 30 12.09 14.28 -1.23
CA GLU A 30 13.16 13.29 -1.48
C GLU A 30 13.94 13.60 -2.78
N GLY A 31 13.80 14.80 -3.34
CA GLY A 31 14.50 15.22 -4.55
C GLY A 31 13.94 14.61 -5.84
N ARG A 32 12.67 14.26 -5.86
CA ARG A 32 12.00 13.69 -7.03
C ARG A 32 10.89 14.58 -7.52
N HIS A 33 10.68 14.58 -8.83
CA HIS A 33 9.61 15.34 -9.45
C HIS A 33 8.38 14.47 -9.67
N VAL A 34 7.19 15.00 -9.40
CA VAL A 34 5.93 14.33 -9.67
C VAL A 34 5.24 14.95 -10.87
N ARG A 35 4.84 14.12 -11.82
CA ARG A 35 4.14 14.53 -13.02
C ARG A 35 2.91 13.66 -13.24
N PHE A 36 1.88 14.22 -13.86
CA PHE A 36 0.68 13.49 -14.30
C PHE A 36 0.61 13.45 -15.82
N ALA A 37 0.28 12.29 -16.35
CA ALA A 37 0.13 12.08 -17.79
C ALA A 37 -1.05 11.14 -18.09
N ASN A 38 -1.66 11.33 -19.25
CA ASN A 38 -2.65 10.39 -19.75
C ASN A 38 -1.92 9.13 -20.25
N MET A 39 -1.86 8.11 -19.43
CA MET A 39 -1.20 6.84 -19.72
C MET A 39 -1.96 5.67 -19.07
N PRO A 40 -1.92 4.46 -19.66
CA PRO A 40 -2.60 3.29 -19.12
C PRO A 40 -1.93 2.72 -17.86
N GLU A 41 -0.61 2.86 -17.75
CA GLU A 41 0.14 2.41 -16.57
C GLU A 41 -0.16 3.34 -15.39
N LEU A 42 -0.34 2.77 -14.20
CA LEU A 42 -0.62 3.55 -12.99
C LEU A 42 0.53 4.48 -12.62
N ARG A 43 1.77 4.04 -12.85
CA ARG A 43 2.98 4.82 -12.58
C ARG A 43 4.14 4.41 -13.48
N ARG A 44 5.06 5.34 -13.71
CA ARG A 44 6.38 5.13 -14.32
C ARG A 44 7.41 5.96 -13.57
N PHE A 45 8.58 5.40 -13.30
CA PHE A 45 9.67 6.13 -12.65
C PHE A 45 10.88 6.17 -13.57
N ASP A 46 11.37 7.36 -13.85
CA ASP A 46 12.62 7.61 -14.59
C ASP A 46 13.74 7.91 -13.58
N GLU A 47 14.68 6.96 -13.45
CA GLU A 47 15.78 7.07 -12.50
C GLU A 47 16.78 8.18 -12.89
N LEU A 48 16.99 8.43 -14.18
CA LEU A 48 17.92 9.46 -14.64
C LEU A 48 17.41 10.86 -14.36
N ARG A 49 16.10 11.07 -14.55
CA ARG A 49 15.43 12.35 -14.32
C ARG A 49 14.90 12.49 -12.90
N GLN A 50 14.95 11.44 -12.11
CA GLN A 50 14.28 11.37 -10.80
C GLN A 50 12.81 11.82 -10.88
N GLU A 51 12.12 11.41 -11.95
CA GLU A 51 10.74 11.82 -12.24
C GLU A 51 9.78 10.64 -12.06
N LEU A 52 8.77 10.83 -11.22
CA LEU A 52 7.64 9.93 -11.05
C LEU A 52 6.47 10.42 -11.87
N THR A 53 6.13 9.72 -12.95
CA THR A 53 4.93 9.99 -13.72
C THR A 53 3.79 9.09 -13.25
N LEU A 54 2.65 9.70 -12.93
CA LEU A 54 1.42 9.03 -12.51
C LEU A 54 0.34 9.15 -13.58
N SER A 55 -0.51 8.14 -13.70
CA SER A 55 -1.67 8.22 -14.55
C SER A 55 -2.66 9.29 -14.07
N SER A 56 -2.99 10.24 -14.92
CA SER A 56 -4.07 11.20 -14.68
C SER A 56 -5.46 10.57 -14.73
N LEU A 57 -5.57 9.36 -15.29
CA LEU A 57 -6.81 8.58 -15.36
C LEU A 57 -7.09 7.80 -14.06
N ALA A 58 -6.08 7.63 -13.21
CA ALA A 58 -6.24 6.92 -11.95
C ALA A 58 -6.96 7.79 -10.91
N ALA A 59 -7.79 7.15 -10.08
CA ALA A 59 -8.46 7.82 -8.97
C ALA A 59 -7.45 8.38 -7.95
N PRO A 60 -7.78 9.46 -7.23
CA PRO A 60 -6.88 10.12 -6.27
C PRO A 60 -6.30 9.18 -5.21
N GLU A 61 -7.09 8.24 -4.70
CA GLU A 61 -6.64 7.23 -3.74
C GLU A 61 -5.59 6.29 -4.35
N THR A 62 -5.70 5.98 -5.63
CA THR A 62 -4.72 5.18 -6.36
C THR A 62 -3.44 5.98 -6.58
N GLN A 63 -3.54 7.24 -6.97
CA GLN A 63 -2.40 8.13 -7.15
C GLN A 63 -1.62 8.29 -5.83
N THR A 64 -2.30 8.55 -4.72
CA THR A 64 -1.69 8.63 -3.38
C THR A 64 -0.97 7.33 -3.03
N PHE A 65 -1.60 6.18 -3.26
CA PHE A 65 -1.00 4.88 -3.00
C PHE A 65 0.27 4.65 -3.81
N GLN A 66 0.26 4.98 -5.12
CA GLN A 66 1.42 4.84 -5.99
C GLN A 66 2.59 5.75 -5.59
N MET A 67 2.31 6.95 -5.07
CA MET A 67 3.33 7.83 -4.49
C MET A 67 3.95 7.22 -3.23
N MET A 68 3.14 6.65 -2.34
CA MET A 68 3.65 5.97 -1.13
C MET A 68 4.46 4.73 -1.47
N LEU A 69 4.06 3.98 -2.49
CA LEU A 69 4.84 2.87 -3.02
C LEU A 69 6.22 3.33 -3.53
N GLN A 70 6.26 4.40 -4.32
CA GLN A 70 7.53 4.96 -4.81
C GLN A 70 8.40 5.46 -3.66
N LEU A 71 7.80 6.10 -2.67
CA LEU A 71 8.51 6.56 -1.47
C LEU A 71 9.11 5.39 -0.68
N ALA A 72 8.39 4.27 -0.57
CA ALA A 72 8.90 3.05 0.05
C ALA A 72 10.15 2.52 -0.66
N LEU A 73 10.10 2.42 -1.98
CA LEU A 73 11.22 1.93 -2.79
C LEU A 73 12.43 2.86 -2.73
N ALA A 74 12.19 4.16 -2.74
CA ALA A 74 13.22 5.17 -2.81
C ALA A 74 13.91 5.45 -1.46
N ARG A 75 13.10 5.69 -0.41
CA ARG A 75 13.60 6.10 0.91
C ARG A 75 13.83 4.93 1.86
N HIS A 76 13.00 3.91 1.75
CA HIS A 76 13.00 2.78 2.66
C HIS A 76 13.54 1.49 2.03
N GLY A 77 14.21 1.58 0.87
CA GLY A 77 14.78 0.43 0.17
C GLY A 77 15.65 -0.45 1.06
N LYS A 78 16.56 0.15 1.84
CA LYS A 78 17.40 -0.58 2.80
C LYS A 78 16.61 -1.33 3.87
N LEU A 79 15.50 -0.76 4.36
CA LEU A 79 14.61 -1.43 5.31
C LEU A 79 13.87 -2.60 4.67
N LEU A 80 13.41 -2.43 3.42
CA LEU A 80 12.78 -3.50 2.66
C LEU A 80 13.76 -4.65 2.44
N ASP A 81 14.96 -4.34 1.99
CA ASP A 81 16.02 -5.32 1.73
C ASP A 81 16.42 -6.08 3.01
N ALA A 82 16.64 -5.37 4.13
CA ALA A 82 16.94 -5.99 5.41
C ALA A 82 15.78 -6.87 5.93
N THR A 83 14.53 -6.53 5.60
CA THR A 83 13.37 -7.36 5.94
C THR A 83 13.34 -8.62 5.07
N LEU A 84 13.71 -8.52 3.80
CA LEU A 84 13.78 -9.65 2.86
C LEU A 84 14.93 -10.60 3.19
N ASP A 85 16.04 -10.09 3.75
CA ASP A 85 17.19 -10.90 4.15
C ASP A 85 16.86 -11.90 5.27
N LEU A 86 15.77 -11.69 5.99
CA LEU A 86 15.23 -12.65 6.95
C LEU A 86 14.53 -13.84 6.28
N GLY A 87 14.18 -13.71 5.00
CA GLY A 87 13.53 -14.74 4.20
C GLY A 87 14.53 -15.55 3.38
N ARG A 88 14.07 -16.72 2.92
CA ARG A 88 14.81 -17.54 1.95
C ARG A 88 14.08 -17.51 0.63
N PHE A 89 14.70 -16.92 -0.39
CA PHE A 89 14.13 -16.84 -1.74
C PHE A 89 14.85 -17.85 -2.64
N GLN A 90 14.09 -18.49 -3.53
CA GLN A 90 14.61 -19.51 -4.45
C GLN A 90 15.26 -18.87 -5.69
N SER A 91 15.02 -17.58 -5.94
CA SER A 91 15.57 -16.83 -7.08
C SER A 91 15.52 -15.33 -6.83
N ASP A 92 16.33 -14.56 -7.57
CA ASP A 92 16.30 -13.10 -7.56
C ASP A 92 14.92 -12.56 -8.00
N ALA A 93 14.31 -13.17 -8.99
CA ALA A 93 12.95 -12.81 -9.42
C ALA A 93 11.90 -12.97 -8.31
N ALA A 94 12.00 -14.04 -7.49
CA ALA A 94 11.12 -14.21 -6.33
C ALA A 94 11.37 -13.14 -5.26
N ARG A 95 12.64 -12.75 -5.06
CA ARG A 95 13.03 -11.66 -4.16
C ARG A 95 12.49 -10.30 -4.63
N ASP A 96 12.56 -10.00 -5.92
CA ASP A 96 12.04 -8.76 -6.50
C ASP A 96 10.52 -8.66 -6.37
N ILE A 97 9.80 -9.74 -6.60
CA ILE A 97 8.35 -9.82 -6.36
C ILE A 97 8.03 -9.57 -4.89
N ALA A 98 8.78 -10.18 -3.98
CA ALA A 98 8.59 -9.97 -2.54
C ALA A 98 8.93 -8.54 -2.12
N ARG A 99 9.95 -7.92 -2.72
CA ARG A 99 10.31 -6.51 -2.51
C ARG A 99 9.18 -5.57 -2.91
N LEU A 100 8.60 -5.79 -4.07
CA LEU A 100 7.42 -5.05 -4.51
C LEU A 100 6.22 -5.29 -3.57
N GLY A 101 6.04 -6.52 -3.10
CA GLY A 101 5.02 -6.88 -2.10
C GLY A 101 5.18 -6.10 -0.79
N LEU A 102 6.41 -5.99 -0.27
CA LEU A 102 6.70 -5.19 0.93
C LEU A 102 6.51 -3.68 0.69
N ALA A 103 6.85 -3.18 -0.49
CA ALA A 103 6.61 -1.79 -0.84
C ALA A 103 5.10 -1.47 -0.94
N ASN A 104 4.30 -2.38 -1.48
CA ASN A 104 2.84 -2.30 -1.47
C ASN A 104 2.28 -2.35 -0.04
N TYR A 105 2.82 -3.22 0.82
CA TYR A 105 2.46 -3.28 2.24
C TYR A 105 2.76 -1.95 2.95
N PHE A 106 3.94 -1.37 2.72
CA PHE A 106 4.32 -0.06 3.25
C PHE A 106 3.34 1.02 2.80
N ALA A 107 3.01 1.08 1.51
CA ALA A 107 2.07 2.06 0.96
C ALA A 107 0.70 1.95 1.64
N GLY A 108 0.18 0.74 1.79
CA GLY A 108 -1.07 0.49 2.53
C GLY A 108 -0.99 0.93 3.99
N ALA A 109 0.14 0.68 4.66
CA ALA A 109 0.36 1.08 6.06
C ALA A 109 0.54 2.60 6.23
N ALA A 110 1.09 3.29 5.23
CA ALA A 110 1.20 4.76 5.24
C ALA A 110 -0.16 5.44 5.03
N VAL A 111 -1.00 4.91 4.13
CA VAL A 111 -2.35 5.43 3.89
C VAL A 111 -3.29 5.07 5.04
N MET A 112 -3.15 3.88 5.62
CA MET A 112 -4.01 3.31 6.66
C MET A 112 -3.16 2.83 7.86
N PRO A 113 -2.70 3.75 8.75
CA PRO A 113 -1.86 3.43 9.89
C PRO A 113 -2.50 2.39 10.80
N TYR A 114 -1.70 1.45 11.31
CA TYR A 114 -2.19 0.22 11.93
C TYR A 114 -3.23 0.44 13.03
N SER A 115 -2.88 1.19 14.07
CA SER A 115 -3.75 1.36 15.23
C SER A 115 -5.03 2.15 14.89
N GLN A 116 -4.90 3.22 14.07
CA GLN A 116 -6.04 4.01 13.63
C GLN A 116 -6.97 3.19 12.73
N PHE A 117 -6.39 2.36 11.88
CA PHE A 117 -7.16 1.52 10.97
C PHE A 117 -7.88 0.39 11.72
N LEU A 118 -7.20 -0.28 12.67
CA LEU A 118 -7.82 -1.30 13.51
C LEU A 118 -8.98 -0.72 14.32
N GLN A 119 -8.78 0.46 14.94
CA GLN A 119 -9.85 1.14 15.68
C GLN A 119 -11.03 1.49 14.76
N ALA A 120 -10.75 2.04 13.57
CA ALA A 120 -11.80 2.36 12.61
C ALA A 120 -12.58 1.11 12.16
N ALA A 121 -11.89 -0.01 11.95
CA ALA A 121 -12.55 -1.28 11.61
C ALA A 121 -13.51 -1.74 12.72
N HIS A 122 -13.13 -1.60 13.99
CA HIS A 122 -14.02 -1.91 15.11
C HIS A 122 -15.19 -0.94 15.19
N ASP A 123 -14.95 0.37 15.14
CA ASP A 123 -15.97 1.41 15.27
C ASP A 123 -17.06 1.30 14.19
N THR A 124 -16.66 0.93 12.98
CA THR A 124 -17.57 0.80 11.82
C THR A 124 -18.12 -0.62 11.65
N ARG A 125 -17.79 -1.55 12.57
CA ARG A 125 -18.15 -2.96 12.43
C ARG A 125 -17.70 -3.56 11.10
N HIS A 126 -16.50 -3.16 10.64
CA HIS A 126 -15.87 -3.59 9.38
C HIS A 126 -16.66 -3.18 8.12
N ASP A 127 -17.42 -2.09 8.16
CA ASP A 127 -18.02 -1.51 6.96
C ASP A 127 -16.92 -0.93 6.06
N LEU A 128 -16.68 -1.60 4.92
CA LEU A 128 -15.58 -1.28 4.02
C LEU A 128 -15.71 0.11 3.38
N GLU A 129 -16.95 0.54 3.09
CA GLU A 129 -17.20 1.84 2.47
C GLU A 129 -16.94 2.99 3.44
N LEU A 130 -17.39 2.85 4.70
CA LEU A 130 -17.12 3.84 5.73
C LEU A 130 -15.62 3.96 6.01
N ILE A 131 -14.91 2.82 6.10
CA ILE A 131 -13.46 2.80 6.28
C ILE A 131 -12.77 3.45 5.07
N ALA A 132 -13.15 3.08 3.84
CA ALA A 132 -12.59 3.64 2.61
C ALA A 132 -12.70 5.17 2.58
N ARG A 133 -13.88 5.71 2.89
CA ARG A 133 -14.11 7.16 2.99
C ARG A 133 -13.25 7.81 4.07
N ARG A 134 -13.15 7.20 5.26
CA ARG A 134 -12.37 7.73 6.38
C ARG A 134 -10.89 7.87 6.05
N PHE A 135 -10.32 6.91 5.30
CA PHE A 135 -8.89 6.89 4.96
C PHE A 135 -8.57 7.42 3.55
N GLY A 136 -9.56 7.81 2.75
CA GLY A 136 -9.35 8.18 1.36
C GLY A 136 -8.66 7.04 0.59
N ALA A 137 -9.18 5.83 0.75
CA ALA A 137 -8.67 4.61 0.17
C ALA A 137 -9.76 3.91 -0.66
N SER A 138 -9.37 3.04 -1.61
CA SER A 138 -10.34 2.22 -2.31
C SER A 138 -10.81 1.04 -1.44
N ILE A 139 -11.97 0.47 -1.74
CA ILE A 139 -12.49 -0.72 -1.07
C ILE A 139 -11.49 -1.88 -1.16
N GLU A 140 -10.82 -2.04 -2.31
CA GLU A 140 -9.79 -3.07 -2.48
C GLU A 140 -8.58 -2.84 -1.56
N GLN A 141 -8.13 -1.58 -1.41
CA GLN A 141 -7.05 -1.22 -0.49
C GLN A 141 -7.43 -1.52 0.96
N VAL A 142 -8.67 -1.20 1.35
CA VAL A 142 -9.21 -1.51 2.69
C VAL A 142 -9.25 -3.02 2.93
N ALA A 143 -9.81 -3.79 2.00
CA ALA A 143 -9.90 -5.24 2.10
C ALA A 143 -8.50 -5.89 2.21
N HIS A 144 -7.54 -5.43 1.41
CA HIS A 144 -6.15 -5.87 1.51
C HIS A 144 -5.55 -5.51 2.87
N ARG A 145 -5.78 -4.30 3.39
CA ARG A 145 -5.26 -3.88 4.68
C ARG A 145 -5.85 -4.69 5.84
N LEU A 146 -7.15 -4.98 5.82
CA LEU A 146 -7.80 -5.85 6.82
C LEU A 146 -7.14 -7.23 6.88
N SER A 147 -6.78 -7.82 5.73
CA SER A 147 -6.11 -9.12 5.69
C SER A 147 -4.68 -9.10 6.27
N THR A 148 -4.09 -7.92 6.48
CA THR A 148 -2.72 -7.75 7.01
C THR A 148 -2.67 -7.39 8.49
N LEU A 149 -3.79 -7.31 9.19
CA LEU A 149 -3.86 -6.95 10.61
C LEU A 149 -3.46 -8.13 11.51
N GLN A 150 -2.16 -8.47 11.51
CA GLN A 150 -1.62 -9.64 12.23
C GLN A 150 -0.58 -9.27 13.31
N ARG A 151 -0.53 -8.01 13.76
CA ARG A 151 0.41 -7.57 14.80
C ARG A 151 0.14 -8.30 16.12
N PRO A 152 1.13 -8.94 16.76
CA PRO A 152 0.94 -9.59 18.07
C PRO A 152 0.37 -8.62 19.10
N GLY A 153 -0.63 -9.07 19.85
CA GLY A 153 -1.32 -8.27 20.88
C GLY A 153 -2.35 -7.26 20.33
N ALA A 154 -2.43 -7.06 19.01
CA ALA A 154 -3.38 -6.15 18.36
C ALA A 154 -3.85 -6.70 17.01
N LYS A 155 -4.23 -7.97 16.99
CA LYS A 155 -4.73 -8.63 15.76
C LYS A 155 -6.14 -8.16 15.44
N GLY A 156 -6.39 -7.93 14.12
CA GLY A 156 -7.73 -7.84 13.59
C GLY A 156 -8.40 -9.21 13.48
N ILE A 157 -9.67 -9.21 13.11
CA ILE A 157 -10.34 -10.46 12.75
C ILE A 157 -9.68 -11.08 11.51
N PRO A 158 -9.67 -12.42 11.39
CA PRO A 158 -9.19 -13.07 10.17
C PRO A 158 -10.02 -12.61 8.97
N PHE A 159 -9.35 -12.05 7.98
CA PHE A 159 -9.98 -11.51 6.77
C PHE A 159 -9.27 -12.03 5.53
N PHE A 160 -10.04 -12.44 4.53
CA PHE A 160 -9.54 -12.75 3.20
C PHE A 160 -10.37 -12.03 2.16
N PHE A 161 -9.79 -11.78 1.00
CA PHE A 161 -10.56 -11.27 -0.13
C PHE A 161 -10.11 -11.90 -1.44
N VAL A 162 -11.03 -11.91 -2.37
CA VAL A 162 -10.85 -12.42 -3.72
C VAL A 162 -11.40 -11.37 -4.69
N ARG A 163 -10.62 -11.03 -5.71
CA ARG A 163 -11.09 -10.23 -6.83
C ARG A 163 -11.34 -11.15 -8.03
N VAL A 164 -12.55 -11.08 -8.53
CA VAL A 164 -13.01 -11.86 -9.68
C VAL A 164 -13.31 -10.90 -10.82
N ASP A 165 -12.93 -11.24 -12.04
CA ASP A 165 -13.30 -10.47 -13.23
C ASP A 165 -14.71 -10.84 -13.72
N GLN A 166 -15.18 -10.18 -14.78
CA GLN A 166 -16.51 -10.42 -15.35
C GLN A 166 -16.67 -11.85 -15.93
N ALA A 167 -15.56 -12.52 -16.25
CA ALA A 167 -15.54 -13.88 -16.73
C ALA A 167 -15.54 -14.94 -15.60
N GLY A 168 -15.53 -14.48 -14.34
CA GLY A 168 -15.46 -15.36 -13.17
C GLY A 168 -14.04 -15.79 -12.81
N THR A 169 -13.00 -15.25 -13.46
CA THR A 169 -11.61 -15.60 -13.19
C THR A 169 -11.09 -14.87 -11.95
N ILE A 170 -10.46 -15.62 -11.05
CA ILE A 170 -9.80 -15.02 -9.88
C ILE A 170 -8.55 -14.27 -10.32
N THR A 171 -8.59 -12.93 -10.29
CA THR A 171 -7.47 -12.07 -10.68
C THR A 171 -6.59 -11.67 -9.50
N LYS A 172 -7.10 -11.76 -8.28
CA LYS A 172 -6.34 -11.50 -7.05
C LYS A 172 -6.93 -12.28 -5.88
N ARG A 173 -6.07 -12.88 -5.09
CA ARG A 173 -6.44 -13.55 -3.84
C ARG A 173 -5.47 -13.15 -2.74
N HIS A 174 -6.00 -12.74 -1.60
CA HIS A 174 -5.20 -12.42 -0.43
C HIS A 174 -5.86 -12.96 0.84
N SER A 175 -5.07 -13.60 1.70
CA SER A 175 -5.53 -14.13 2.98
C SER A 175 -4.43 -14.01 4.02
N ALA A 176 -4.80 -13.65 5.26
CA ALA A 176 -3.90 -13.64 6.41
C ALA A 176 -3.56 -15.05 6.91
N THR A 177 -4.38 -16.03 6.57
CA THR A 177 -4.23 -17.44 6.96
C THR A 177 -4.14 -18.31 5.71
N ARG A 178 -3.54 -19.52 5.83
CA ARG A 178 -3.58 -20.51 4.75
C ARG A 178 -5.02 -21.04 4.64
N LEU A 179 -5.81 -20.42 3.78
CA LEU A 179 -7.10 -20.96 3.37
C LEU A 179 -6.83 -22.03 2.31
N GLN A 180 -7.08 -23.27 2.69
CA GLN A 180 -7.23 -24.36 1.73
C GLN A 180 -8.71 -24.38 1.32
N PHE A 181 -8.98 -24.06 0.05
CA PHE A 181 -10.26 -24.39 -0.54
C PHE A 181 -10.16 -25.85 -0.98
N ALA A 182 -11.02 -26.67 -0.42
CA ALA A 182 -11.20 -28.05 -0.87
C ALA A 182 -11.86 -28.07 -2.24
#